data_f21629d553c869fa7d7012d5f775f27c
#
_entry.id   f21629d553c869fa7d7012d5f775f27c
#
_cell.length_a   1.000
_cell.length_b   1.000
_cell.length_c   1.000
_cell.angle_alpha   90.00
_cell.angle_beta   90.00
_cell.angle_gamma   90.00
#
_symmetry.space_group_name_H-M   'P 1'
#
loop_
_entity.id
_entity.type
_entity.pdbx_description
1 polymer ?
#
loop_
_entity_poly.entity_id
_entity_poly.type
_entity_poly.pdbx_seq_one_letter_code
_entity_poly.pdbx_strand_id
1 'polypeptide(L)' 'MGLFSKELQMLDENTVQYMIDDMQDKIDEQAVTIDEQASTIDELQSSNQEQASTIDEQASTINELLQKLQKLEEELASKE' A
#
# COMPACT_ATOMS: atom_id res chain seq x y z
N MET A 1 2.53 48.43 -7.26
CA MET A 1 3.12 47.82 -8.46
C MET A 1 4.60 48.04 -8.57
N GLY A 2 5.06 49.28 -8.44
CA GLY A 2 6.47 49.60 -8.57
C GLY A 2 7.36 48.90 -7.54
N LEU A 3 6.91 48.82 -6.30
CA LEU A 3 7.68 48.20 -5.22
C LEU A 3 7.84 46.70 -5.44
N PHE A 4 6.80 46.04 -5.85
CA PHE A 4 6.84 44.59 -6.10
C PHE A 4 7.75 44.25 -7.26
N SER A 5 7.69 45.05 -8.33
CA SER A 5 8.55 44.86 -9.48
C SER A 5 10.02 45.08 -9.16
N LYS A 6 10.32 46.06 -8.32
CA LYS A 6 11.68 46.34 -7.87
C LYS A 6 12.25 45.18 -7.02
N GLU A 7 11.44 44.64 -6.17
CA GLU A 7 11.85 43.49 -5.32
C GLU A 7 12.18 42.31 -6.20
N LEU A 8 11.38 42.06 -7.20
CA LEU A 8 11.65 40.97 -8.15
C LEU A 8 12.94 41.21 -8.96
N GLN A 9 13.14 42.48 -9.35
CA GLN A 9 14.34 42.84 -10.09
C GLN A 9 15.62 42.74 -9.25
N MET A 10 15.48 42.92 -7.95
CA MET A 10 16.60 42.78 -7.02
C MET A 10 17.02 41.36 -6.75
N LEU A 11 16.17 40.41 -7.07
CA LEU A 11 16.52 39.00 -6.95
C LEU A 11 17.64 38.67 -7.94
N ASP A 12 18.76 38.20 -7.43
CA ASP A 12 19.88 37.76 -8.23
C ASP A 12 19.44 36.53 -9.04
N GLU A 13 19.83 36.49 -10.30
CA GLU A 13 19.60 35.34 -11.17
C GLU A 13 20.13 34.05 -10.55
N ASN A 14 21.28 34.13 -9.91
CA ASN A 14 21.86 32.98 -9.22
C ASN A 14 20.98 32.47 -8.09
N THR A 15 20.34 33.39 -7.35
CA THR A 15 19.44 33.05 -6.28
C THR A 15 18.19 32.36 -6.82
N VAL A 16 17.62 32.89 -7.90
CA VAL A 16 16.45 32.30 -8.55
C VAL A 16 16.79 30.92 -9.08
N GLN A 17 17.93 30.77 -9.72
CA GLN A 17 18.38 29.48 -10.25
C GLN A 17 18.58 28.47 -9.13
N TYR A 18 19.17 28.90 -8.03
CA TYR A 18 19.35 28.04 -6.86
C TYR A 18 18.01 27.54 -6.31
N MET A 19 17.01 28.42 -6.25
CA MET A 19 15.68 28.05 -5.80
C MET A 19 15.01 27.05 -6.73
N ILE A 20 15.18 27.23 -8.04
CA ILE A 20 14.63 26.33 -9.06
C ILE A 20 15.29 24.96 -8.92
N ASP A 21 16.61 24.91 -8.78
CA ASP A 21 17.35 23.66 -8.62
C ASP A 21 16.92 22.92 -7.35
N ASP A 22 16.72 23.65 -6.25
CA ASP A 22 16.27 23.08 -4.99
C ASP A 22 14.87 22.47 -5.14
N MET A 23 13.98 23.20 -5.83
CA MET A 23 12.63 22.69 -6.09
C MET A 23 12.66 21.45 -7.00
N GLN A 24 13.55 21.45 -7.99
CA GLN A 24 13.68 20.31 -8.88
C GLN A 24 14.17 19.08 -8.12
N ASP A 25 15.14 19.26 -7.22
CA ASP A 25 15.63 18.17 -6.37
C ASP A 25 14.50 17.59 -5.52
N LYS A 26 13.64 18.43 -4.96
CA LYS A 26 12.50 17.99 -4.17
C LYS A 26 11.49 17.22 -5.00
N ILE A 27 11.25 17.67 -6.22
CA ILE A 27 10.35 16.97 -7.15
C ILE A 27 10.92 15.59 -7.46
N ASP A 28 12.22 15.51 -7.73
CA ASP A 28 12.88 14.24 -8.02
C ASP A 28 12.81 13.27 -6.84
N GLU A 29 13.03 13.77 -5.63
CA GLU A 29 12.90 12.97 -4.39
C GLU A 29 11.48 12.46 -4.21
N GLN A 30 10.49 13.31 -4.45
CA GLN A 30 9.10 12.93 -4.34
C GLN A 30 8.72 11.87 -5.37
N ALA A 31 9.24 11.98 -6.58
CA ALA A 31 8.99 11.00 -7.63
C ALA A 31 9.51 9.62 -7.23
N VAL A 32 10.71 9.56 -6.63
CA VAL A 32 11.28 8.32 -6.13
C VAL A 32 10.42 7.73 -5.03
N THR A 33 9.97 8.58 -4.10
CA THR A 33 9.09 8.14 -3.00
C THR A 33 7.78 7.57 -3.52
N ILE A 34 7.19 8.22 -4.51
CA ILE A 34 5.94 7.76 -5.13
C ILE A 34 6.15 6.40 -5.79
N ASP A 35 7.25 6.20 -6.48
CA ASP A 35 7.57 4.92 -7.12
C ASP A 35 7.73 3.82 -6.08
N GLU A 36 8.42 4.10 -4.99
CA GLU A 36 8.60 3.15 -3.89
C GLU A 36 7.28 2.77 -3.26
N GLN A 37 6.42 3.76 -3.05
CA GLN A 37 5.10 3.54 -2.47
C GLN A 37 4.22 2.70 -3.40
N ALA A 38 4.27 2.96 -4.70
CA ALA A 38 3.51 2.19 -5.69
C ALA A 38 3.95 0.72 -5.67
N SER A 39 5.25 0.48 -5.58
CA SER A 39 5.80 -0.88 -5.50
C SER A 39 5.33 -1.58 -4.23
N THR A 40 5.34 -0.88 -3.09
CA THR A 40 4.86 -1.41 -1.81
C THR A 40 3.38 -1.75 -1.87
N ILE A 41 2.58 -0.89 -2.50
CA ILE A 41 1.14 -1.12 -2.66
C ILE A 41 0.90 -2.39 -3.49
N ASP A 42 1.65 -2.58 -4.56
CA ASP A 42 1.54 -3.79 -5.39
C ASP A 42 1.86 -5.04 -4.60
N GLU A 43 2.93 -5.01 -3.81
CA GLU A 43 3.33 -6.13 -2.96
C GLU A 43 2.26 -6.45 -1.92
N LEU A 44 1.70 -5.42 -1.30
CA LEU A 44 0.65 -5.59 -0.30
C LEU A 44 -0.64 -6.15 -0.91
N GLN A 45 -1.01 -5.71 -2.09
CA GLN A 45 -2.17 -6.23 -2.81
C GLN A 45 -2.01 -7.71 -3.12
N SER A 46 -0.83 -8.10 -3.62
CA SER A 46 -0.50 -9.50 -3.90
C SER A 46 -0.59 -10.35 -2.63
N SER A 47 0.01 -9.87 -1.55
CA SER A 47 0.01 -10.55 -0.26
C SER A 47 -1.41 -10.71 0.27
N ASN A 48 -2.23 -9.67 0.16
CA ASN A 48 -3.62 -9.70 0.59
C ASN A 48 -4.44 -10.72 -0.20
N GLN A 49 -4.21 -10.82 -1.50
CA GLN A 49 -4.89 -11.81 -2.33
C GLN A 49 -4.51 -13.22 -1.93
N GLU A 50 -3.23 -13.47 -1.66
CA GLU A 50 -2.77 -14.77 -1.20
C GLU A 50 -3.37 -15.15 0.15
N GLN A 51 -3.44 -14.19 1.06
CA GLN A 51 -4.03 -14.40 2.38
C GLN A 51 -5.52 -14.71 2.27
N ALA A 52 -6.24 -13.98 1.41
CA ALA A 52 -7.66 -14.22 1.19
C ALA A 52 -7.90 -15.64 0.66
N SER A 53 -7.06 -16.08 -0.26
CA SER A 53 -7.13 -17.42 -0.82
C SER A 53 -6.87 -18.48 0.28
N THR A 54 -5.87 -18.26 1.13
CA THR A 54 -5.54 -19.14 2.24
C THR A 54 -6.69 -19.21 3.24
N ILE A 55 -7.30 -18.08 3.55
CA ILE A 55 -8.44 -18.02 4.47
C ILE A 55 -9.62 -18.82 3.91
N ASP A 56 -9.89 -18.72 2.62
CA ASP A 56 -10.95 -19.48 1.96
C ASP A 56 -10.68 -20.98 2.04
N GLU A 57 -9.44 -21.41 1.80
CA GLU A 57 -9.05 -22.80 1.91
C GLU A 57 -9.21 -23.32 3.34
N GLN A 58 -8.80 -22.51 4.31
CA GLN A 58 -8.92 -22.87 5.72
C GLN A 58 -10.39 -22.97 6.14
N ALA A 59 -11.24 -22.07 5.68
CA ALA A 59 -12.66 -22.10 5.97
C ALA A 59 -13.29 -23.37 5.41
N SER A 60 -12.90 -23.76 4.21
CA SER A 60 -13.38 -24.97 3.56
C SER A 60 -12.95 -26.21 4.37
N THR A 61 -11.70 -26.25 4.81
CA THR A 61 -11.16 -27.34 5.63
C THR A 61 -11.91 -27.43 6.96
N ILE A 62 -12.15 -26.31 7.60
CA ILE A 62 -12.90 -26.26 8.87
C ILE A 62 -14.30 -26.83 8.67
N ASN A 63 -15.00 -26.46 7.61
CA ASN A 63 -16.32 -26.97 7.30
C ASN A 63 -16.31 -28.49 7.10
N GLU A 64 -15.32 -28.99 6.37
CA GLU A 64 -15.19 -30.44 6.16
C GLU A 64 -14.96 -31.18 7.48
N LEU A 65 -14.10 -30.64 8.33
CA LEU A 65 -13.82 -31.23 9.64
C LEU A 65 -15.06 -31.22 10.54
N LEU A 66 -15.82 -30.13 10.52
CA LEU A 66 -17.05 -30.04 11.28
C LEU A 66 -18.07 -31.07 10.83
N GLN A 67 -18.19 -31.28 9.53
CA GLN A 67 -19.10 -32.27 8.98
C GLN A 67 -18.69 -33.69 9.39
N LYS A 68 -17.39 -33.98 9.34
CA LYS A 68 -16.87 -35.28 9.76
C LYS A 68 -17.09 -35.52 11.25
N LEU A 69 -16.91 -34.47 12.05
CA LEU A 69 -17.12 -34.55 13.49
C LEU A 69 -18.59 -34.82 13.82
N GLN A 70 -19.50 -34.12 13.16
CA GLN A 70 -20.94 -34.34 13.31
C GLN A 70 -21.31 -35.79 12.97
N LYS A 71 -20.77 -36.29 11.88
CA LYS A 71 -21.03 -37.65 11.42
C LYS A 71 -20.56 -38.66 12.44
N LEU A 72 -19.38 -38.45 13.02
CA LEU A 72 -18.81 -39.32 14.05
C LEU A 72 -19.65 -39.29 15.32
N GLU A 73 -20.14 -38.12 15.71
CA GLU A 73 -21.01 -37.96 16.86
C GLU A 73 -22.32 -38.74 16.66
N GLU A 74 -22.90 -38.65 15.47
CA GLU A 74 -24.11 -39.40 15.12
C GLU A 74 -23.87 -40.90 15.16
N GLU A 75 -22.73 -41.38 14.65
CA GLU A 75 -22.39 -42.78 14.67
C GLU A 75 -22.21 -43.28 16.10
N LEU A 76 -21.56 -42.51 16.95
CA LEU A 76 -21.36 -42.84 18.35
C LEU A 76 -22.69 -42.91 19.08
N ALA A 77 -23.58 -41.94 18.89
CA ALA A 77 -24.91 -41.92 19.50
C ALA A 77 -25.73 -43.13 19.04
N SER A 78 -25.56 -43.48 17.77
CA SER A 78 -26.27 -44.62 17.17
C SER A 78 -25.84 -45.95 17.76
N LYS A 79 -24.59 -46.07 18.21
CA LYS A 79 -24.03 -47.28 18.80
C LYS A 79 -24.38 -47.49 20.26
N GLU A 80 -24.75 -46.39 20.95
CA GLU A 80 -25.20 -46.45 22.33
C GLU A 80 -26.66 -46.87 22.38
#